data_2baba857307c936077bade5f783d901f
#
_entry.id   2baba857307c936077bade5f783d901f
#
_cell.length_a   1.000
_cell.length_b   1.000
_cell.length_c   1.000
_cell.angle_alpha   90.00
_cell.angle_beta   90.00
_cell.angle_gamma   90.00
#
_symmetry.space_group_name_H-M   'P 1'
#
loop_
_entity.id
_entity.type
_entity.pdbx_description
1 polymer ?
#
loop_
_entity_poly.entity_id
_entity_poly.type
_entity_poly.pdbx_seq_one_letter_code
_entity_poly.pdbx_strand_id
1 'polypeptide(L)'
;MSAWIDRILREFPADLARFWIACDPDDLLLDERILHSLRERGFEVLPFEDSIAFRTEYEERYRAAWDRGEEGSAKALILQLRGTDLNALPWDYVREGRKVSLGLADLFPKLSYGVIRHIDSEHHEALFEAHKKHATQPLGEGTTKDFILTHIFRISPYLLSRAEDFWRELLRLHYRGTGLPPLLADHVGGILADNPDLKNLPVAELLSSKSFALRVLKDSWDQFLAQHGVRSQRSADTDRDDTHAFSIPFDHPDVRVVIDNMFFEGTLKPVAIEGSSSGLPSWAKVGLKSDASALGDVVAEGVKRVGGELPGTDSSHRDWSDFARRLGEIIYRFHSLSVQQANGVQQQVRALQRDADTRLTDWVSEHFADLPSLPAAKGPVMVHHVPRYLAMRRGAGEERIALLVFDGLAMDQWFQIREHLAACAPNLIMEENACFAWLPTLTSVSRQALFSGLKPREFPDSIETTSKEPSLWARFWQENGLRKPEIFYRKSLKRTGQLDELADALSQPSIKLAGIVVDMID
;
A
#
# COMPACT_ATOMS: atom_id res chain seq x y z
N MET A 1 7.66 7.57 -23.84
CA MET A 1 8.46 7.29 -22.63
C MET A 1 8.53 8.56 -21.79
N SER A 2 8.51 8.44 -20.49
CA SER A 2 8.48 9.58 -19.57
C SER A 2 9.83 10.31 -19.56
N ALA A 3 9.82 11.65 -19.57
CA ALA A 3 11.04 12.44 -19.76
C ALA A 3 12.05 12.30 -18.60
N TRP A 4 11.60 12.05 -17.38
CA TRP A 4 12.49 11.82 -16.23
C TRP A 4 13.10 10.42 -16.27
N ILE A 5 12.35 9.42 -16.73
CA ILE A 5 12.86 8.06 -16.95
C ILE A 5 13.96 8.08 -18.01
N ASP A 6 13.71 8.73 -19.14
CA ASP A 6 14.71 8.90 -20.20
C ASP A 6 16.00 9.56 -19.70
N ARG A 7 15.89 10.49 -18.74
CA ARG A 7 17.06 11.14 -18.13
C ARG A 7 17.91 10.14 -17.34
N ILE A 8 17.28 9.22 -16.59
CA ILE A 8 17.99 8.16 -15.84
C ILE A 8 18.57 7.12 -16.79
N LEU A 9 17.80 6.66 -17.77
CA LEU A 9 18.23 5.63 -18.71
C LEU A 9 19.42 6.03 -19.58
N ARG A 10 19.67 7.32 -19.78
CA ARG A 10 20.85 7.83 -20.50
C ARG A 10 22.15 7.61 -19.75
N GLU A 11 22.12 7.42 -18.43
CA GLU A 11 23.30 7.12 -17.63
C GLU A 11 23.82 5.68 -17.87
N PHE A 12 23.00 4.79 -18.49
CA PHE A 12 23.31 3.40 -18.75
C PHE A 12 23.33 3.06 -20.27
N PRO A 13 24.35 3.49 -21.02
CA PRO A 13 24.51 3.05 -22.41
C PRO A 13 24.90 1.57 -22.45
N ALA A 14 24.16 0.78 -23.25
CA ALA A 14 24.24 -0.69 -23.28
C ALA A 14 25.64 -1.24 -23.65
N ASP A 15 26.36 -0.55 -24.55
CA ASP A 15 27.62 -1.05 -25.11
C ASP A 15 28.86 -0.65 -24.29
N LEU A 16 28.67 0.02 -23.15
CA LEU A 16 29.78 0.69 -22.46
C LEU A 16 30.39 -0.15 -21.34
N ALA A 17 29.61 -0.96 -20.66
CA ALA A 17 30.07 -1.86 -19.59
C ALA A 17 29.03 -2.98 -19.33
N ARG A 18 29.53 -4.15 -18.91
CA ARG A 18 28.69 -5.28 -18.49
C ARG A 18 28.31 -5.23 -17.02
N PHE A 19 29.12 -4.55 -16.20
CA PHE A 19 28.91 -4.40 -14.78
C PHE A 19 28.92 -2.91 -14.39
N TRP A 20 27.85 -2.49 -13.74
CA TRP A 20 27.64 -1.12 -13.26
C TRP A 20 27.44 -1.10 -11.75
N ILE A 21 27.92 -0.06 -11.11
CA ILE A 21 27.66 0.25 -9.71
C ILE A 21 26.92 1.59 -9.70
N ALA A 22 25.66 1.55 -9.35
CA ALA A 22 24.82 2.73 -9.21
C ALA A 22 24.65 3.11 -7.75
N CYS A 23 25.25 4.24 -7.36
CA CYS A 23 24.92 4.89 -6.08
C CYS A 23 23.58 5.56 -6.22
N ASP A 24 22.55 5.00 -5.60
CA ASP A 24 21.14 5.38 -5.74
C ASP A 24 20.48 5.48 -4.36
N PRO A 25 20.78 6.53 -3.58
CA PRO A 25 20.26 6.69 -2.22
C PRO A 25 18.75 6.92 -2.16
N ASP A 26 18.13 7.28 -3.28
CA ASP A 26 16.72 7.60 -3.39
C ASP A 26 15.90 6.47 -4.02
N ASP A 27 16.50 5.28 -4.24
CA ASP A 27 15.88 4.10 -4.86
C ASP A 27 15.23 4.39 -6.25
N LEU A 28 15.79 5.30 -7.02
CA LEU A 28 15.26 5.70 -8.34
C LEU A 28 15.24 4.53 -9.32
N LEU A 29 16.27 3.69 -9.31
CA LEU A 29 16.36 2.50 -10.17
C LEU A 29 15.34 1.42 -9.83
N LEU A 30 14.73 1.49 -8.64
CA LEU A 30 13.72 0.54 -8.19
C LEU A 30 12.29 1.02 -8.51
N ASP A 31 12.13 2.07 -9.33
CA ASP A 31 10.83 2.37 -9.96
C ASP A 31 10.50 1.29 -11.01
N GLU A 32 9.29 0.78 -10.96
CA GLU A 32 8.80 -0.33 -11.80
C GLU A 32 9.02 -0.08 -13.30
N ARG A 33 8.77 1.16 -13.75
CA ARG A 33 8.91 1.60 -15.15
C ARG A 33 10.38 1.68 -15.57
N ILE A 34 11.28 2.07 -14.64
CA ILE A 34 12.72 2.11 -14.90
C ILE A 34 13.28 0.69 -14.97
N LEU A 35 12.90 -0.17 -14.03
CA LEU A 35 13.30 -1.58 -14.04
C LEU A 35 12.90 -2.27 -15.35
N HIS A 36 11.65 -2.09 -15.76
CA HIS A 36 11.14 -2.64 -17.01
C HIS A 36 11.94 -2.12 -18.21
N SER A 37 12.14 -0.80 -18.33
CA SER A 37 12.88 -0.18 -19.42
C SER A 37 14.36 -0.60 -19.46
N LEU A 38 15.01 -0.78 -18.31
CA LEU A 38 16.38 -1.29 -18.23
C LEU A 38 16.45 -2.75 -18.67
N ARG A 39 15.47 -3.56 -18.30
CA ARG A 39 15.40 -4.97 -18.72
C ARG A 39 15.26 -5.10 -20.23
N GLU A 40 14.40 -4.29 -20.87
CA GLU A 40 14.26 -4.26 -22.33
C GLU A 40 15.58 -3.90 -23.03
N ARG A 41 16.42 -3.09 -22.38
CA ARG A 41 17.77 -2.73 -22.86
C ARG A 41 18.85 -3.76 -22.53
N GLY A 42 18.47 -4.92 -21.95
CA GLY A 42 19.40 -5.99 -21.62
C GLY A 42 20.13 -5.83 -20.29
N PHE A 43 19.66 -4.93 -19.41
CA PHE A 43 20.19 -4.77 -18.06
C PHE A 43 19.34 -5.55 -17.04
N GLU A 44 19.97 -5.95 -15.96
CA GLU A 44 19.30 -6.44 -14.76
C GLU A 44 19.80 -5.65 -13.55
N VAL A 45 18.88 -5.19 -12.69
CA VAL A 45 19.19 -4.40 -11.50
C VAL A 45 19.07 -5.30 -10.30
N LEU A 46 20.14 -5.38 -9.49
CA LEU A 46 20.16 -6.10 -8.23
C LEU A 46 20.51 -5.15 -7.08
N PRO A 47 19.63 -4.97 -6.09
CA PRO A 47 19.95 -4.24 -4.87
C PRO A 47 21.03 -4.95 -4.07
N PHE A 48 22.02 -4.20 -3.58
CA PHE A 48 23.06 -4.70 -2.69
C PHE A 48 22.57 -4.60 -1.23
N GLU A 49 21.78 -5.58 -0.80
CA GLU A 49 21.23 -5.66 0.56
C GLU A 49 21.99 -6.67 1.43
N ASP A 50 22.35 -7.82 0.88
CA ASP A 50 23.13 -8.87 1.51
C ASP A 50 24.36 -9.18 0.65
N SER A 51 25.55 -9.02 1.24
CA SER A 51 26.82 -9.18 0.53
C SER A 51 27.07 -10.63 0.08
N ILE A 52 26.60 -11.62 0.85
CA ILE A 52 26.80 -13.04 0.54
C ILE A 52 25.84 -13.47 -0.55
N ALA A 53 24.56 -13.14 -0.39
CA ALA A 53 23.53 -13.45 -1.40
C ALA A 53 23.86 -12.79 -2.74
N PHE A 54 24.25 -11.52 -2.72
CA PHE A 54 24.68 -10.81 -3.92
C PHE A 54 25.91 -11.46 -4.56
N ARG A 55 26.91 -11.85 -3.75
CA ARG A 55 28.15 -12.48 -4.24
C ARG A 55 27.84 -13.80 -4.94
N THR A 56 27.00 -14.64 -4.35
CA THR A 56 26.60 -15.92 -4.93
C THR A 56 25.93 -15.70 -6.29
N GLU A 57 24.97 -14.78 -6.37
CA GLU A 57 24.26 -14.49 -7.62
C GLU A 57 25.18 -13.88 -8.68
N TYR A 58 26.06 -12.97 -8.29
CA TYR A 58 27.04 -12.37 -9.20
C TYR A 58 27.99 -13.39 -9.81
N GLU A 59 28.58 -14.29 -8.98
CA GLU A 59 29.55 -15.29 -9.47
C GLU A 59 28.87 -16.37 -10.33
N GLU A 60 27.72 -16.90 -9.88
CA GLU A 60 27.08 -18.02 -10.56
C GLU A 60 26.37 -17.61 -11.85
N ARG A 61 25.72 -16.48 -11.85
CA ARG A 61 24.81 -16.08 -12.93
C ARG A 61 25.45 -15.13 -13.94
N TYR A 62 26.28 -14.19 -13.49
CA TYR A 62 26.82 -13.15 -14.36
C TYR A 62 28.28 -13.43 -14.72
N ARG A 63 29.17 -13.49 -13.75
CA ARG A 63 30.58 -13.65 -13.99
C ARG A 63 30.91 -14.95 -14.71
N ALA A 64 30.33 -16.06 -14.26
CA ALA A 64 30.53 -17.35 -14.93
C ALA A 64 30.05 -17.35 -16.39
N ALA A 65 28.96 -16.66 -16.73
CA ALA A 65 28.48 -16.53 -18.12
C ALA A 65 29.39 -15.62 -18.95
N TRP A 66 29.85 -14.51 -18.37
CA TRP A 66 30.78 -13.61 -19.04
C TRP A 66 32.13 -14.27 -19.32
N ASP A 67 32.65 -15.06 -18.38
CA ASP A 67 33.94 -15.79 -18.52
C ASP A 67 33.86 -16.90 -19.60
N ARG A 68 32.66 -17.48 -19.82
CA ARG A 68 32.42 -18.46 -20.89
C ARG A 68 32.23 -17.82 -22.26
N GLY A 69 32.18 -16.49 -22.37
CA GLY A 69 31.94 -15.77 -23.61
C GLY A 69 30.55 -15.95 -24.21
N GLU A 70 29.55 -16.22 -23.38
CA GLU A 70 28.14 -16.35 -23.78
C GLU A 70 27.54 -14.98 -24.10
N GLU A 71 28.07 -14.29 -25.09
CA GLU A 71 27.78 -12.89 -25.42
C GLU A 71 26.31 -12.60 -25.78
N GLY A 72 25.53 -13.62 -26.14
CA GLY A 72 24.10 -13.46 -26.50
C GLY A 72 23.10 -13.69 -25.37
N SER A 73 23.53 -14.26 -24.22
CA SER A 73 22.64 -14.67 -23.12
C SER A 73 22.88 -13.91 -21.82
N ALA A 74 24.07 -13.36 -21.62
CA ALA A 74 24.44 -12.69 -20.37
C ALA A 74 23.99 -11.23 -20.38
N LYS A 75 22.98 -10.91 -19.59
CA LYS A 75 22.54 -9.54 -19.35
C LYS A 75 23.65 -8.71 -18.69
N ALA A 76 23.67 -7.42 -18.94
CA ALA A 76 24.47 -6.50 -18.17
C ALA A 76 23.86 -6.34 -16.77
N LEU A 77 24.72 -6.25 -15.73
CA LEU A 77 24.31 -6.14 -14.34
C LEU A 77 24.50 -4.73 -13.82
N ILE A 78 23.50 -4.20 -13.16
CA ILE A 78 23.55 -2.98 -12.36
C ILE A 78 23.42 -3.37 -10.89
N LEU A 79 24.51 -3.20 -10.11
CA LEU A 79 24.49 -3.26 -8.67
C LEU A 79 23.93 -1.92 -8.16
N GLN A 80 22.75 -1.94 -7.52
CA GLN A 80 22.16 -0.76 -6.91
C GLN A 80 22.61 -0.68 -5.44
N LEU A 81 23.27 0.41 -5.08
CA LEU A 81 23.73 0.72 -3.74
C LEU A 81 22.93 1.90 -3.17
N ARG A 82 22.18 1.66 -2.08
CA ARG A 82 21.41 2.71 -1.39
C ARG A 82 22.23 3.78 -0.67
N GLY A 83 23.52 3.76 -0.82
CA GLY A 83 24.44 4.74 -0.25
C GLY A 83 25.36 5.32 -1.30
N THR A 84 26.18 6.25 -0.86
CA THR A 84 27.25 6.84 -1.68
C THR A 84 28.63 6.30 -1.31
N ASP A 85 28.72 5.50 -0.23
CA ASP A 85 29.99 4.96 0.28
C ASP A 85 30.35 3.65 -0.44
N LEU A 86 31.22 3.78 -1.42
CA LEU A 86 31.76 2.63 -2.17
C LEU A 86 32.67 1.72 -1.33
N ASN A 87 33.14 2.15 -0.15
CA ASN A 87 33.94 1.29 0.74
C ASN A 87 33.09 0.18 1.38
N ALA A 88 31.78 0.29 1.35
CA ALA A 88 30.87 -0.78 1.75
C ALA A 88 30.90 -1.99 0.80
N LEU A 89 31.44 -1.81 -0.42
CA LEU A 89 31.51 -2.85 -1.44
C LEU A 89 32.87 -3.57 -1.44
N PRO A 90 32.92 -4.86 -1.79
CA PRO A 90 34.16 -5.56 -2.08
C PRO A 90 35.01 -4.83 -3.12
N TRP A 91 36.31 -4.83 -2.90
CA TRP A 91 37.26 -4.09 -3.75
C TRP A 91 37.23 -4.52 -5.23
N ASP A 92 37.03 -5.80 -5.51
CA ASP A 92 36.92 -6.33 -6.87
C ASP A 92 35.72 -5.74 -7.63
N TYR A 93 34.57 -5.56 -6.98
CA TYR A 93 33.42 -4.88 -7.59
C TYR A 93 33.76 -3.43 -7.95
N VAL A 94 34.36 -2.71 -6.99
CA VAL A 94 34.72 -1.30 -7.19
C VAL A 94 35.73 -1.10 -8.31
N ARG A 95 36.61 -2.10 -8.53
CA ARG A 95 37.59 -2.12 -9.61
C ARG A 95 36.97 -2.42 -10.97
N GLU A 96 36.06 -3.37 -11.02
CA GLU A 96 35.49 -3.89 -12.29
C GLU A 96 34.24 -3.12 -12.74
N GLY A 97 33.46 -2.62 -11.77
CA GLY A 97 32.20 -1.93 -12.02
C GLY A 97 32.36 -0.49 -12.48
N ARG A 98 31.63 -0.10 -13.52
CA ARG A 98 31.49 1.29 -13.91
C ARG A 98 30.56 2.01 -12.95
N LYS A 99 30.98 3.15 -12.44
CA LYS A 99 30.28 3.90 -11.38
C LYS A 99 29.36 4.95 -11.97
N VAL A 100 28.15 5.03 -11.44
CA VAL A 100 27.15 6.06 -11.72
C VAL A 100 26.56 6.53 -10.40
N SER A 101 26.32 7.82 -10.28
CA SER A 101 25.59 8.40 -9.14
C SER A 101 24.27 8.96 -9.64
N LEU A 102 23.20 8.58 -8.98
CA LEU A 102 21.85 9.02 -9.25
C LEU A 102 21.27 9.62 -7.98
N GLY A 103 20.45 10.65 -8.12
CA GLY A 103 19.79 11.25 -6.97
C GLY A 103 18.67 12.20 -7.38
N LEU A 104 17.69 12.34 -6.50
CA LEU A 104 16.60 13.31 -6.67
C LEU A 104 17.13 14.75 -6.82
N ALA A 105 18.24 15.07 -6.15
CA ALA A 105 18.86 16.39 -6.27
C ALA A 105 19.36 16.68 -7.70
N ASP A 106 19.80 15.66 -8.42
CA ASP A 106 20.25 15.80 -9.83
C ASP A 106 19.08 15.92 -10.81
N LEU A 107 17.97 15.30 -10.48
CA LEU A 107 16.73 15.40 -11.27
C LEU A 107 16.00 16.72 -11.02
N PHE A 108 16.04 17.23 -9.79
CA PHE A 108 15.31 18.42 -9.35
C PHE A 108 16.22 19.48 -8.72
N PRO A 109 17.22 19.99 -9.44
CA PRO A 109 18.28 20.84 -8.87
C PRO A 109 17.78 22.18 -8.32
N LYS A 110 16.55 22.58 -8.62
CA LYS A 110 15.95 23.82 -8.12
C LYS A 110 14.99 23.64 -6.94
N LEU A 111 14.75 22.39 -6.51
CA LEU A 111 13.88 22.09 -5.39
C LEU A 111 14.71 21.65 -4.17
N SER A 112 14.19 21.91 -2.98
CA SER A 112 14.84 21.48 -1.75
C SER A 112 14.83 19.96 -1.63
N TYR A 113 16.02 19.34 -1.56
CA TYR A 113 16.17 17.88 -1.39
C TYR A 113 15.47 17.37 -0.13
N GLY A 114 15.54 18.13 0.98
CA GLY A 114 14.86 17.78 2.23
C GLY A 114 13.35 17.61 2.09
N VAL A 115 12.74 18.23 1.08
CA VAL A 115 11.31 18.08 0.79
C VAL A 115 11.04 17.00 -0.23
N ILE A 116 11.75 17.00 -1.36
CA ILE A 116 11.46 16.09 -2.48
C ILE A 116 11.69 14.63 -2.15
N ARG A 117 12.63 14.32 -1.24
CA ARG A 117 12.87 12.95 -0.77
C ARG A 117 11.66 12.29 -0.08
N HIS A 118 10.69 13.07 0.34
CA HIS A 118 9.44 12.58 0.95
C HIS A 118 8.29 12.44 -0.04
N ILE A 119 8.53 12.75 -1.32
CA ILE A 119 7.52 12.65 -2.37
C ILE A 119 7.62 11.28 -3.05
N ASP A 120 6.48 10.66 -3.20
CA ASP A 120 6.37 9.35 -3.82
C ASP A 120 6.76 9.34 -5.29
N SER A 121 7.40 8.24 -5.74
CA SER A 121 7.85 8.06 -7.11
C SER A 121 6.72 8.17 -8.14
N GLU A 122 5.48 7.85 -7.76
CA GLU A 122 4.29 8.05 -8.61
C GLU A 122 4.09 9.51 -9.02
N HIS A 123 4.58 10.46 -8.21
CA HIS A 123 4.50 11.88 -8.48
C HIS A 123 5.72 12.45 -9.21
N HIS A 124 6.78 11.66 -9.41
CA HIS A 124 8.03 12.15 -10.01
C HIS A 124 7.85 12.66 -11.43
N GLU A 125 6.98 12.01 -12.23
CA GLU A 125 6.65 12.48 -13.58
C GLU A 125 6.04 13.88 -13.56
N ALA A 126 4.97 14.04 -12.77
CA ALA A 126 4.29 15.32 -12.65
C ALA A 126 5.23 16.39 -12.05
N LEU A 127 6.07 16.00 -11.09
CA LEU A 127 7.05 16.87 -10.47
C LEU A 127 8.14 17.31 -11.47
N PHE A 128 8.61 16.38 -12.32
CA PHE A 128 9.61 16.67 -13.34
C PHE A 128 9.09 17.68 -14.37
N GLU A 129 7.88 17.47 -14.87
CA GLU A 129 7.25 18.41 -15.81
C GLU A 129 6.94 19.76 -15.16
N ALA A 130 6.45 19.77 -13.92
CA ALA A 130 6.21 21.00 -13.17
C ALA A 130 7.53 21.75 -12.90
N HIS A 131 8.59 21.05 -12.47
CA HIS A 131 9.90 21.61 -12.22
C HIS A 131 10.49 22.26 -13.49
N LYS A 132 10.42 21.58 -14.62
CA LYS A 132 10.90 22.07 -15.91
C LYS A 132 10.15 23.33 -16.36
N LYS A 133 8.84 23.36 -16.14
CA LYS A 133 7.96 24.42 -16.63
C LYS A 133 7.90 25.65 -15.70
N HIS A 134 7.93 25.46 -14.40
CA HIS A 134 7.60 26.48 -13.41
C HIS A 134 8.74 26.85 -12.46
N ALA A 135 9.75 25.97 -12.24
CA ALA A 135 10.86 26.33 -11.38
C ALA A 135 11.91 27.14 -12.15
N THR A 136 11.87 28.47 -12.04
CA THR A 136 12.80 29.37 -12.72
C THR A 136 14.10 29.57 -11.96
N GLN A 137 14.07 29.52 -10.62
CA GLN A 137 15.19 29.73 -9.71
C GLN A 137 15.18 28.68 -8.59
N PRO A 138 16.30 28.47 -7.87
CA PRO A 138 16.32 27.59 -6.69
C PRO A 138 15.28 28.03 -5.65
N LEU A 139 14.51 27.06 -5.15
CA LEU A 139 13.48 27.26 -4.14
C LEU A 139 13.98 26.80 -2.78
N GLY A 140 13.70 27.57 -1.75
CA GLY A 140 13.91 27.17 -0.37
C GLY A 140 12.90 26.10 0.06
N GLU A 141 13.04 25.59 1.30
CA GLU A 141 12.21 24.51 1.81
C GLU A 141 10.71 24.86 1.80
N GLY A 142 10.31 25.98 2.38
CA GLY A 142 8.90 26.43 2.42
C GLY A 142 8.32 26.62 1.02
N THR A 143 9.04 27.32 0.14
CA THR A 143 8.60 27.54 -1.24
C THR A 143 8.58 26.27 -2.08
N THR A 144 9.43 25.26 -1.76
CA THR A 144 9.35 23.93 -2.38
C THR A 144 8.08 23.19 -1.94
N LYS A 145 7.71 23.29 -0.64
CA LYS A 145 6.45 22.72 -0.13
C LYS A 145 5.25 23.32 -0.85
N ASP A 146 5.19 24.66 -0.96
CA ASP A 146 4.12 25.36 -1.68
C ASP A 146 4.08 24.99 -3.16
N PHE A 147 5.25 24.86 -3.79
CA PHE A 147 5.36 24.43 -5.18
C PHE A 147 4.75 23.04 -5.40
N ILE A 148 5.09 22.08 -4.54
CA ILE A 148 4.59 20.70 -4.63
C ILE A 148 3.09 20.65 -4.33
N LEU A 149 2.62 21.34 -3.28
CA LEU A 149 1.20 21.44 -2.97
C LEU A 149 0.40 21.98 -4.15
N THR A 150 0.87 23.05 -4.79
CA THR A 150 0.18 23.71 -5.89
C THR A 150 0.19 22.87 -7.17
N HIS A 151 1.36 22.36 -7.58
CA HIS A 151 1.52 21.77 -8.91
C HIS A 151 1.25 20.26 -8.94
N ILE A 152 1.46 19.57 -7.83
CA ILE A 152 1.28 18.10 -7.74
C ILE A 152 -0.05 17.75 -7.10
N PHE A 153 -0.28 18.23 -5.88
CA PHE A 153 -1.51 17.92 -5.14
C PHE A 153 -2.69 18.83 -5.49
N ARG A 154 -2.43 19.92 -6.20
CA ARG A 154 -3.42 20.96 -6.58
C ARG A 154 -4.14 21.56 -5.38
N ILE A 155 -3.43 21.71 -4.28
CA ILE A 155 -3.90 22.32 -3.05
C ILE A 155 -3.20 23.67 -2.90
N SER A 156 -3.98 24.71 -2.69
CA SER A 156 -3.50 26.05 -2.34
C SER A 156 -3.95 26.37 -0.91
N PRO A 157 -3.11 26.18 0.12
CA PRO A 157 -3.52 26.35 1.52
C PRO A 157 -4.09 27.74 1.81
N TYR A 158 -3.58 28.76 1.16
CA TYR A 158 -4.01 30.16 1.31
C TYR A 158 -5.42 30.45 0.78
N LEU A 159 -6.00 29.53 -0.01
CA LEU A 159 -7.37 29.63 -0.52
C LEU A 159 -8.38 28.84 0.32
N LEU A 160 -7.91 28.04 1.31
CA LEU A 160 -8.77 27.26 2.21
C LEU A 160 -9.23 28.16 3.36
N SER A 161 -10.09 29.10 3.07
CA SER A 161 -10.55 30.10 4.05
C SER A 161 -11.78 29.67 4.86
N ARG A 162 -12.60 28.74 4.32
CA ARG A 162 -13.83 28.24 4.96
C ARG A 162 -13.77 26.74 5.17
N ALA A 163 -14.58 26.24 6.12
CA ALA A 163 -14.67 24.82 6.42
C ALA A 163 -15.06 23.98 5.17
N GLU A 164 -15.98 24.47 4.34
CA GLU A 164 -16.42 23.78 3.12
C GLU A 164 -15.27 23.56 2.13
N ASP A 165 -14.41 24.57 1.94
CA ASP A 165 -13.26 24.48 1.04
C ASP A 165 -12.26 23.44 1.55
N PHE A 166 -11.99 23.43 2.85
CA PHE A 166 -11.10 22.44 3.48
C PHE A 166 -11.65 21.01 3.34
N TRP A 167 -12.92 20.79 3.72
CA TRP A 167 -13.50 19.44 3.64
C TRP A 167 -13.61 18.93 2.20
N ARG A 168 -13.93 19.78 1.24
CA ARG A 168 -13.91 19.43 -0.17
C ARG A 168 -12.53 18.92 -0.62
N GLU A 169 -11.46 19.68 -0.31
CA GLU A 169 -10.11 19.30 -0.69
C GLU A 169 -9.61 18.07 0.07
N LEU A 170 -9.92 17.94 1.36
CA LEU A 170 -9.61 16.75 2.17
C LEU A 170 -10.25 15.48 1.57
N LEU A 171 -11.54 15.56 1.24
CA LEU A 171 -12.26 14.43 0.64
C LEU A 171 -11.71 14.08 -0.74
N ARG A 172 -11.42 15.09 -1.57
CA ARG A 172 -10.79 14.89 -2.88
C ARG A 172 -9.44 14.18 -2.74
N LEU A 173 -8.64 14.59 -1.76
CA LEU A 173 -7.32 14.01 -1.49
C LEU A 173 -7.41 12.53 -1.09
N HIS A 174 -8.32 12.18 -0.18
CA HIS A 174 -8.44 10.83 0.35
C HIS A 174 -9.32 9.90 -0.49
N TYR A 175 -10.16 10.44 -1.35
CA TYR A 175 -11.08 9.64 -2.15
C TYR A 175 -10.35 8.61 -3.02
N ARG A 176 -9.29 9.04 -3.72
CA ARG A 176 -8.47 8.17 -4.57
C ARG A 176 -6.98 8.15 -4.21
N GLY A 177 -6.58 8.91 -3.21
CA GLY A 177 -5.20 9.07 -2.79
C GLY A 177 -4.92 8.49 -1.41
N THR A 178 -3.66 8.61 -1.01
CA THR A 178 -3.14 8.14 0.29
C THR A 178 -3.03 9.24 1.34
N GLY A 179 -3.37 10.47 0.98
CA GLY A 179 -3.15 11.66 1.81
C GLY A 179 -1.89 12.42 1.40
N LEU A 180 -1.59 13.49 2.13
CA LEU A 180 -0.34 14.22 1.97
C LEU A 180 0.79 13.55 2.75
N PRO A 181 2.04 13.60 2.24
CA PRO A 181 3.20 13.33 3.09
C PRO A 181 3.16 14.18 4.37
N PRO A 182 3.50 13.61 5.55
CA PRO A 182 3.42 14.32 6.83
C PRO A 182 4.06 15.71 6.81
N LEU A 183 5.23 15.84 6.17
CA LEU A 183 5.95 17.11 6.03
C LEU A 183 5.12 18.21 5.31
N LEU A 184 4.30 17.85 4.34
CA LEU A 184 3.41 18.75 3.62
C LEU A 184 2.13 19.02 4.43
N ALA A 185 1.60 18.00 5.09
CA ALA A 185 0.43 18.11 5.96
C ALA A 185 0.70 19.07 7.14
N ASP A 186 1.86 18.95 7.79
CA ASP A 186 2.30 19.86 8.85
C ASP A 186 2.45 21.30 8.34
N HIS A 187 2.98 21.49 7.14
CA HIS A 187 3.10 22.80 6.52
C HIS A 187 1.73 23.45 6.28
N VAL A 188 0.77 22.68 5.74
CA VAL A 188 -0.62 23.16 5.58
C VAL A 188 -1.25 23.46 6.93
N GLY A 189 -1.08 22.58 7.93
CA GLY A 189 -1.58 22.77 9.30
C GLY A 189 -1.04 24.06 9.91
N GLY A 190 0.24 24.36 9.72
CA GLY A 190 0.86 25.60 10.18
C GLY A 190 0.27 26.86 9.52
N ILE A 191 -0.01 26.82 8.23
CA ILE A 191 -0.63 27.93 7.50
C ILE A 191 -2.07 28.17 7.97
N LEU A 192 -2.81 27.10 8.26
CA LEU A 192 -4.23 27.18 8.64
C LEU A 192 -4.46 27.31 10.16
N ALA A 193 -3.42 27.32 10.99
CA ALA A 193 -3.53 27.32 12.45
C ALA A 193 -4.33 28.51 13.01
N ASP A 194 -4.22 29.67 12.36
CA ASP A 194 -4.91 30.90 12.78
C ASP A 194 -6.30 31.06 12.14
N ASN A 195 -6.75 30.10 11.34
CA ASN A 195 -8.07 30.18 10.70
C ASN A 195 -9.17 29.84 11.73
N PRO A 196 -10.10 30.77 12.03
CA PRO A 196 -11.12 30.57 13.05
C PRO A 196 -12.07 29.41 12.74
N ASP A 197 -12.36 29.14 11.47
CA ASP A 197 -13.27 28.06 11.03
C ASP A 197 -12.64 26.67 11.16
N LEU A 198 -11.30 26.59 11.21
CA LEU A 198 -10.53 25.34 11.22
C LEU A 198 -9.74 25.13 12.51
N LYS A 199 -9.78 26.09 13.44
CA LYS A 199 -8.94 26.13 14.64
C LYS A 199 -9.02 24.87 15.53
N ASN A 200 -10.17 24.20 15.53
CA ASN A 200 -10.39 23.00 16.35
C ASN A 200 -10.16 21.70 15.59
N LEU A 201 -9.75 21.76 14.32
CA LEU A 201 -9.51 20.57 13.50
C LEU A 201 -8.04 20.17 13.59
N PRO A 202 -7.73 18.89 13.74
CA PRO A 202 -6.37 18.36 13.63
C PRO A 202 -5.97 18.27 12.14
N VAL A 203 -5.77 19.44 11.52
CA VAL A 203 -5.59 19.61 10.07
C VAL A 203 -4.48 18.72 9.50
N ALA A 204 -3.32 18.69 10.18
CA ALA A 204 -2.18 17.90 9.70
C ALA A 204 -2.48 16.40 9.72
N GLU A 205 -3.09 15.89 10.79
CA GLU A 205 -3.45 14.49 10.90
C GLU A 205 -4.56 14.09 9.92
N LEU A 206 -5.56 14.95 9.75
CA LEU A 206 -6.61 14.77 8.75
C LEU A 206 -6.04 14.67 7.33
N LEU A 207 -5.08 15.51 6.97
CA LEU A 207 -4.48 15.52 5.61
C LEU A 207 -3.51 14.37 5.38
N SER A 208 -2.80 13.89 6.41
CA SER A 208 -1.79 12.85 6.27
C SER A 208 -2.33 11.43 6.45
N SER A 209 -3.36 11.24 7.29
CA SER A 209 -3.89 9.92 7.65
C SER A 209 -5.28 9.68 7.09
N LYS A 210 -5.35 8.84 6.05
CA LYS A 210 -6.64 8.42 5.46
C LYS A 210 -7.51 7.67 6.47
N SER A 211 -6.92 6.81 7.29
CA SER A 211 -7.65 6.04 8.32
C SER A 211 -8.26 6.95 9.38
N PHE A 212 -7.51 7.97 9.82
CA PHE A 212 -8.01 8.97 10.75
C PHE A 212 -9.13 9.82 10.12
N ALA A 213 -8.94 10.32 8.91
CA ALA A 213 -9.95 11.09 8.18
C ALA A 213 -11.26 10.31 7.99
N LEU A 214 -11.18 9.02 7.64
CA LEU A 214 -12.36 8.16 7.50
C LEU A 214 -13.07 7.91 8.85
N ARG A 215 -12.34 7.80 9.95
CA ARG A 215 -12.92 7.70 11.28
C ARG A 215 -13.70 8.96 11.64
N VAL A 216 -13.07 10.11 11.45
CA VAL A 216 -13.72 11.43 11.68
C VAL A 216 -14.98 11.57 10.82
N LEU A 217 -14.92 11.19 9.54
CA LEU A 217 -16.10 11.22 8.66
C LEU A 217 -17.22 10.33 9.18
N LYS A 218 -16.90 9.12 9.64
CA LYS A 218 -17.88 8.16 10.18
C LYS A 218 -18.54 8.70 11.46
N ASP A 219 -17.76 9.22 12.40
CA ASP A 219 -18.28 9.75 13.66
C ASP A 219 -19.12 11.02 13.43
N SER A 220 -18.69 11.87 12.51
CA SER A 220 -19.42 13.07 12.11
C SER A 220 -20.70 12.73 11.33
N TRP A 221 -20.71 11.64 10.56
CA TRP A 221 -21.93 11.16 9.91
C TRP A 221 -22.98 10.68 10.92
N ASP A 222 -22.58 9.95 11.94
CA ASP A 222 -23.49 9.54 13.03
C ASP A 222 -24.06 10.76 13.76
N GLN A 223 -23.27 11.82 13.96
CA GLN A 223 -23.73 13.08 14.53
C GLN A 223 -24.73 13.81 13.60
N PHE A 224 -24.45 13.84 12.30
CA PHE A 224 -25.36 14.40 11.29
C PHE A 224 -26.71 13.69 11.29
N LEU A 225 -26.73 12.35 11.34
CA LEU A 225 -27.96 11.57 11.46
C LEU A 225 -28.76 11.93 12.73
N ALA A 226 -28.06 12.05 13.87
CA ALA A 226 -28.68 12.40 15.13
C ALA A 226 -29.33 13.81 15.12
N GLN A 227 -28.70 14.79 14.46
CA GLN A 227 -29.27 16.14 14.25
C GLN A 227 -30.58 16.13 13.45
N HIS A 228 -30.76 15.13 12.57
CA HIS A 228 -32.00 14.92 11.81
C HIS A 228 -33.01 13.98 12.52
N GLY A 229 -32.81 13.69 13.82
CA GLY A 229 -33.69 12.86 14.60
C GLY A 229 -33.59 11.35 14.34
N VAL A 230 -32.52 10.91 13.63
CA VAL A 230 -32.28 9.51 13.30
C VAL A 230 -31.16 8.97 14.18
N ARG A 231 -31.45 7.91 14.95
CA ARG A 231 -30.44 7.24 15.77
C ARG A 231 -29.78 6.10 15.01
N SER A 232 -28.47 6.13 14.97
CA SER A 232 -27.64 5.03 14.52
C SER A 232 -27.63 3.92 15.58
N GLN A 233 -27.75 2.64 15.18
CA GLN A 233 -27.61 1.51 16.12
C GLN A 233 -26.24 1.47 16.81
N ARG A 234 -25.20 2.08 16.22
CA ARG A 234 -23.89 2.26 16.85
C ARG A 234 -23.92 3.23 18.03
N SER A 235 -24.86 4.17 18.04
CA SER A 235 -24.97 5.17 19.10
C SER A 235 -25.43 4.62 20.45
N ALA A 236 -26.01 3.42 20.45
CA ALA A 236 -26.56 2.79 21.65
C ALA A 236 -25.51 2.00 22.46
N ASP A 237 -24.41 1.58 21.86
CA ASP A 237 -23.45 0.61 22.44
C ASP A 237 -22.14 1.23 22.98
N THR A 238 -21.93 2.53 22.87
CA THR A 238 -20.65 3.13 23.27
C THR A 238 -20.82 4.21 24.32
N ASP A 239 -20.23 3.99 25.50
CA ASP A 239 -19.86 5.03 26.47
C ASP A 239 -18.83 5.95 25.78
N ARG A 240 -19.27 7.16 25.40
CA ARG A 240 -18.55 8.00 24.42
C ARG A 240 -17.66 9.05 25.11
N ASP A 241 -16.48 8.67 25.51
CA ASP A 241 -15.44 9.65 25.89
C ASP A 241 -14.43 9.99 24.74
N ASP A 242 -14.43 9.24 23.63
CA ASP A 242 -13.47 9.37 22.51
C ASP A 242 -14.14 9.58 21.14
N THR A 243 -15.16 10.43 21.02
CA THR A 243 -15.73 10.74 19.69
C THR A 243 -14.94 11.83 18.99
N HIS A 244 -14.41 11.52 17.80
CA HIS A 244 -13.74 12.48 16.90
C HIS A 244 -14.73 13.13 15.91
N ALA A 245 -15.94 13.45 16.36
CA ALA A 245 -16.95 14.06 15.51
C ALA A 245 -16.74 15.58 15.40
N PHE A 246 -16.73 16.07 14.18
CA PHE A 246 -16.67 17.49 13.85
C PHE A 246 -17.89 17.91 13.04
N SER A 247 -18.17 19.22 13.00
CA SER A 247 -19.22 19.76 12.15
C SER A 247 -18.73 19.77 10.70
N ILE A 248 -19.15 18.76 9.93
CA ILE A 248 -18.84 18.64 8.50
C ILE A 248 -20.03 19.16 7.71
N PRO A 249 -19.83 20.00 6.69
CA PRO A 249 -20.90 20.55 5.86
C PRO A 249 -21.39 19.52 4.82
N PHE A 250 -22.00 18.42 5.29
CA PHE A 250 -22.47 17.33 4.42
C PHE A 250 -23.52 17.79 3.40
N ASP A 251 -24.29 18.84 3.69
CA ASP A 251 -25.29 19.39 2.76
C ASP A 251 -24.67 20.23 1.64
N HIS A 252 -23.38 20.58 1.71
CA HIS A 252 -22.70 21.30 0.64
C HIS A 252 -22.58 20.42 -0.61
N PRO A 253 -22.98 20.91 -1.81
CA PRO A 253 -23.01 20.10 -3.03
C PRO A 253 -21.72 19.37 -3.34
N ASP A 254 -20.57 20.03 -3.21
CA ASP A 254 -19.25 19.45 -3.52
C ASP A 254 -18.82 18.37 -2.52
N VAL A 255 -19.17 18.55 -1.23
CA VAL A 255 -18.92 17.56 -0.17
C VAL A 255 -19.82 16.34 -0.37
N ARG A 256 -21.10 16.59 -0.62
CA ARG A 256 -22.10 15.54 -0.82
C ARG A 256 -21.75 14.57 -1.94
N VAL A 257 -21.34 15.08 -3.10
CA VAL A 257 -20.99 14.22 -4.26
C VAL A 257 -19.88 13.23 -3.91
N VAL A 258 -18.87 13.65 -3.14
CA VAL A 258 -17.78 12.76 -2.75
C VAL A 258 -18.26 11.76 -1.69
N ILE A 259 -19.04 12.20 -0.71
CA ILE A 259 -19.60 11.34 0.34
C ILE A 259 -20.53 10.26 -0.26
N ASP A 260 -21.39 10.63 -1.21
CA ASP A 260 -22.25 9.68 -1.93
C ASP A 260 -21.42 8.60 -2.61
N ASN A 261 -20.32 9.00 -3.28
CA ASN A 261 -19.40 8.06 -3.91
C ASN A 261 -18.69 7.16 -2.88
N MET A 262 -18.25 7.70 -1.74
CA MET A 262 -17.59 6.92 -0.69
C MET A 262 -18.52 5.86 -0.08
N PHE A 263 -19.82 6.17 0.12
CA PHE A 263 -20.80 5.17 0.53
C PHE A 263 -21.04 4.12 -0.56
N PHE A 264 -21.13 4.58 -1.78
CA PHE A 264 -21.38 3.70 -2.92
C PHE A 264 -20.23 2.71 -3.14
N GLU A 265 -18.99 3.17 -3.01
CA GLU A 265 -17.77 2.35 -3.14
C GLU A 265 -17.45 1.53 -1.88
N GLY A 266 -18.21 1.72 -0.79
CA GLY A 266 -17.98 1.04 0.49
C GLY A 266 -16.81 1.57 1.31
N THR A 267 -16.18 2.66 0.90
CA THR A 267 -15.16 3.38 1.68
C THR A 267 -15.77 3.89 3.00
N LEU A 268 -16.97 4.45 2.93
CA LEU A 268 -17.83 4.67 4.09
C LEU A 268 -18.93 3.59 4.11
N LYS A 269 -19.17 3.02 5.30
CA LYS A 269 -20.19 1.98 5.44
C LYS A 269 -21.53 2.58 5.81
N PRO A 270 -22.62 2.21 5.11
CA PRO A 270 -23.97 2.58 5.48
C PRO A 270 -24.30 2.11 6.90
N VAL A 271 -25.04 2.94 7.63
CA VAL A 271 -25.36 2.76 9.05
C VAL A 271 -26.76 2.17 9.17
N ALA A 272 -26.93 1.16 10.03
CA ALA A 272 -28.26 0.69 10.42
C ALA A 272 -28.88 1.71 11.40
N ILE A 273 -30.14 2.06 11.16
CA ILE A 273 -30.87 3.04 11.97
C ILE A 273 -32.01 2.39 12.74
N GLU A 274 -32.36 3.02 13.87
CA GLU A 274 -33.57 2.71 14.62
C GLU A 274 -34.67 3.70 14.23
N GLY A 275 -35.78 3.19 13.74
CA GLY A 275 -36.97 4.02 13.42
C GLY A 275 -37.05 4.46 11.95
N SER A 276 -37.75 5.57 11.71
CA SER A 276 -38.06 6.07 10.36
C SER A 276 -37.00 7.04 9.85
N SER A 277 -36.62 6.91 8.58
CA SER A 277 -35.72 7.83 7.86
C SER A 277 -36.45 9.05 7.27
N SER A 278 -37.71 9.31 7.64
CA SER A 278 -38.55 10.35 7.04
C SER A 278 -38.04 11.79 7.24
N GLY A 279 -37.23 12.02 8.28
CA GLY A 279 -36.61 13.32 8.56
C GLY A 279 -35.34 13.62 7.80
N LEU A 280 -34.76 12.62 7.10
CA LEU A 280 -33.52 12.79 6.38
C LEU A 280 -33.73 13.32 4.95
N PRO A 281 -32.82 14.17 4.46
CA PRO A 281 -32.78 14.53 3.05
C PRO A 281 -32.67 13.27 2.17
N SER A 282 -33.27 13.29 0.99
CA SER A 282 -33.30 12.11 0.09
C SER A 282 -31.90 11.59 -0.26
N TRP A 283 -30.94 12.47 -0.42
CA TRP A 283 -29.55 12.12 -0.71
C TRP A 283 -28.86 11.39 0.45
N ALA A 284 -29.17 11.71 1.70
CA ALA A 284 -28.55 11.09 2.88
C ALA A 284 -28.94 9.61 3.05
N LYS A 285 -29.96 9.14 2.34
CA LYS A 285 -30.39 7.73 2.39
C LYS A 285 -29.34 6.76 1.86
N VAL A 286 -28.40 7.21 1.03
CA VAL A 286 -27.27 6.39 0.57
C VAL A 286 -26.39 5.89 1.72
N GLY A 287 -26.27 6.71 2.79
CA GLY A 287 -25.52 6.35 4.01
C GLY A 287 -26.30 5.49 5.00
N LEU A 288 -27.51 5.04 4.66
CA LEU A 288 -28.28 4.09 5.45
C LEU A 288 -28.17 2.68 4.88
N LYS A 289 -28.22 1.65 5.74
CA LYS A 289 -28.38 0.29 5.25
C LYS A 289 -29.66 0.21 4.45
N SER A 290 -29.55 -0.04 3.14
CA SER A 290 -30.69 -0.19 2.24
C SER A 290 -31.48 -1.46 2.55
N ASP A 291 -32.78 -1.43 2.28
CA ASP A 291 -33.59 -2.64 2.25
C ASP A 291 -32.96 -3.66 1.30
N ALA A 292 -33.08 -4.92 1.66
CA ALA A 292 -32.51 -6.04 0.88
C ALA A 292 -32.86 -6.01 -0.63
N SER A 293 -33.93 -5.31 -1.02
CA SER A 293 -34.36 -5.19 -2.42
C SER A 293 -33.42 -4.40 -3.32
N ALA A 294 -32.69 -3.42 -2.81
CA ALA A 294 -31.79 -2.56 -3.60
C ALA A 294 -30.36 -3.11 -3.74
N LEU A 295 -30.01 -4.16 -3.01
CA LEU A 295 -28.64 -4.68 -2.96
C LEU A 295 -28.16 -5.22 -4.31
N GLY A 296 -29.05 -5.80 -5.10
CA GLY A 296 -28.75 -6.29 -6.45
C GLY A 296 -28.31 -5.18 -7.41
N ASP A 297 -29.00 -4.03 -7.37
CA ASP A 297 -28.67 -2.87 -8.20
C ASP A 297 -27.32 -2.25 -7.77
N VAL A 298 -27.05 -2.22 -6.47
CA VAL A 298 -25.76 -1.76 -5.92
C VAL A 298 -24.61 -2.64 -6.42
N VAL A 299 -24.78 -3.97 -6.44
CA VAL A 299 -23.76 -4.88 -6.96
C VAL A 299 -23.59 -4.70 -8.46
N ALA A 300 -24.67 -4.59 -9.24
CA ALA A 300 -24.61 -4.39 -10.68
C ALA A 300 -23.84 -3.11 -11.07
N GLU A 301 -24.13 -2.01 -10.39
CA GLU A 301 -23.41 -0.74 -10.62
C GLU A 301 -21.96 -0.82 -10.14
N GLY A 302 -21.68 -1.50 -9.02
CA GLY A 302 -20.34 -1.78 -8.55
C GLY A 302 -19.50 -2.56 -9.56
N VAL A 303 -20.07 -3.62 -10.15
CA VAL A 303 -19.43 -4.41 -11.22
C VAL A 303 -19.09 -3.54 -12.43
N LYS A 304 -20.01 -2.69 -12.85
CA LYS A 304 -19.80 -1.78 -13.99
C LYS A 304 -18.66 -0.79 -13.71
N ARG A 305 -18.63 -0.20 -12.51
CA ARG A 305 -17.59 0.75 -12.10
C ARG A 305 -16.23 0.09 -12.02
N VAL A 306 -16.10 -1.01 -11.26
CA VAL A 306 -14.84 -1.76 -11.12
C VAL A 306 -14.37 -2.27 -12.48
N GLY A 307 -15.27 -2.73 -13.34
CA GLY A 307 -14.93 -3.14 -14.71
C GLY A 307 -14.42 -2.00 -15.59
N GLY A 308 -14.93 -0.77 -15.40
CA GLY A 308 -14.44 0.42 -16.09
C GLY A 308 -13.05 0.89 -15.63
N GLU A 309 -12.59 0.42 -14.47
CA GLU A 309 -11.29 0.75 -13.87
C GLU A 309 -10.32 -0.47 -13.87
N LEU A 310 -10.61 -1.49 -14.68
CA LEU A 310 -9.76 -2.68 -14.81
C LEU A 310 -8.36 -2.31 -15.33
N PRO A 311 -7.28 -2.63 -14.58
CA PRO A 311 -5.93 -2.26 -14.98
C PRO A 311 -5.52 -2.83 -16.33
N GLY A 312 -4.67 -2.09 -17.05
CA GLY A 312 -4.09 -2.48 -18.32
C GLY A 312 -2.65 -2.99 -18.19
N THR A 313 -2.00 -3.21 -19.32
CA THR A 313 -0.60 -3.67 -19.39
C THR A 313 0.38 -2.66 -18.82
N ASP A 314 0.09 -1.36 -18.93
CA ASP A 314 0.96 -0.30 -18.43
C ASP A 314 0.69 0.09 -16.96
N SER A 315 -0.24 -0.61 -16.30
CA SER A 315 -0.61 -0.34 -14.90
C SER A 315 0.46 -0.81 -13.93
N SER A 316 0.57 -0.12 -12.79
CA SER A 316 1.51 -0.49 -11.73
C SER A 316 1.00 -1.69 -10.90
N HIS A 317 1.89 -2.31 -10.14
CA HIS A 317 1.51 -3.33 -9.14
C HIS A 317 0.49 -2.82 -8.12
N ARG A 318 0.50 -1.50 -7.82
CA ARG A 318 -0.45 -0.86 -6.89
C ARG A 318 -1.85 -0.79 -7.47
N ASP A 319 -1.97 -0.48 -8.77
CA ASP A 319 -3.27 -0.47 -9.44
C ASP A 319 -3.92 -1.86 -9.39
N TRP A 320 -3.13 -2.92 -9.59
CA TRP A 320 -3.58 -4.30 -9.46
C TRP A 320 -3.96 -4.67 -8.01
N SER A 321 -3.19 -4.22 -7.02
CA SER A 321 -3.48 -4.45 -5.60
C SER A 321 -4.79 -3.77 -5.18
N ASP A 322 -4.99 -2.54 -5.59
CA ASP A 322 -6.22 -1.79 -5.35
C ASP A 322 -7.43 -2.38 -6.08
N PHE A 323 -7.24 -2.81 -7.32
CA PHE A 323 -8.27 -3.49 -8.09
C PHE A 323 -8.67 -4.81 -7.44
N ALA A 324 -7.71 -5.64 -7.02
CA ALA A 324 -7.99 -6.92 -6.36
C ALA A 324 -8.82 -6.74 -5.08
N ARG A 325 -8.52 -5.72 -4.28
CA ARG A 325 -9.30 -5.38 -3.09
C ARG A 325 -10.73 -5.00 -3.44
N ARG A 326 -10.93 -4.12 -4.44
CA ARG A 326 -12.26 -3.67 -4.87
C ARG A 326 -13.07 -4.82 -5.49
N LEU A 327 -12.42 -5.67 -6.27
CA LEU A 327 -13.06 -6.87 -6.83
C LEU A 327 -13.51 -7.83 -5.72
N GLY A 328 -12.65 -8.07 -4.72
CA GLY A 328 -12.99 -8.90 -3.56
C GLY A 328 -14.21 -8.38 -2.80
N GLU A 329 -14.34 -7.06 -2.62
CA GLU A 329 -15.50 -6.46 -1.98
C GLU A 329 -16.80 -6.64 -2.80
N ILE A 330 -16.73 -6.50 -4.12
CA ILE A 330 -17.88 -6.77 -5.00
C ILE A 330 -18.31 -8.24 -4.93
N ILE A 331 -17.34 -9.16 -4.93
CA ILE A 331 -17.61 -10.61 -4.80
C ILE A 331 -18.26 -10.90 -3.44
N TYR A 332 -17.77 -10.33 -2.36
CA TYR A 332 -18.38 -10.44 -1.03
C TYR A 332 -19.83 -9.96 -1.02
N ARG A 333 -20.11 -8.79 -1.59
CA ARG A 333 -21.47 -8.25 -1.70
C ARG A 333 -22.36 -9.14 -2.58
N PHE A 334 -21.82 -9.68 -3.67
CA PHE A 334 -22.53 -10.62 -4.53
C PHE A 334 -22.92 -11.89 -3.76
N HIS A 335 -22.04 -12.45 -2.95
CA HIS A 335 -22.36 -13.62 -2.12
C HIS A 335 -23.36 -13.34 -1.00
N SER A 336 -23.56 -12.08 -0.65
CA SER A 336 -24.57 -11.63 0.32
C SER A 336 -25.96 -11.43 -0.28
N LEU A 337 -26.13 -11.59 -1.62
CA LEU A 337 -27.41 -11.47 -2.32
C LEU A 337 -28.30 -12.69 -2.11
N SER A 338 -29.62 -12.48 -2.15
CA SER A 338 -30.57 -13.57 -2.32
C SER A 338 -30.39 -14.26 -3.69
N VAL A 339 -30.79 -15.52 -3.82
CA VAL A 339 -30.65 -16.29 -5.05
C VAL A 339 -31.27 -15.55 -6.26
N GLN A 340 -32.40 -14.91 -6.07
CA GLN A 340 -33.08 -14.18 -7.14
C GLN A 340 -32.28 -12.95 -7.61
N GLN A 341 -31.73 -12.18 -6.70
CA GLN A 341 -30.89 -11.03 -6.99
C GLN A 341 -29.56 -11.43 -7.63
N ALA A 342 -28.94 -12.49 -7.08
CA ALA A 342 -27.69 -13.03 -7.61
C ALA A 342 -27.84 -13.46 -9.08
N ASN A 343 -28.92 -14.11 -9.45
CA ASN A 343 -29.20 -14.53 -10.84
C ASN A 343 -29.20 -13.33 -11.82
N GLY A 344 -29.66 -12.15 -11.38
CA GLY A 344 -29.69 -10.95 -12.20
C GLY A 344 -28.33 -10.37 -12.55
N VAL A 345 -27.31 -10.58 -11.68
CA VAL A 345 -25.98 -9.97 -11.84
C VAL A 345 -24.85 -10.99 -12.04
N GLN A 346 -25.12 -12.28 -11.90
CA GLN A 346 -24.11 -13.36 -11.94
C GLN A 346 -23.27 -13.36 -13.21
N GLN A 347 -23.88 -13.14 -14.36
CA GLN A 347 -23.16 -13.13 -15.64
C GLN A 347 -22.17 -11.97 -15.70
N GLN A 348 -22.55 -10.80 -15.19
CA GLN A 348 -21.71 -9.61 -15.15
C GLN A 348 -20.52 -9.81 -14.20
N VAL A 349 -20.73 -10.37 -13.01
CA VAL A 349 -19.66 -10.71 -12.06
C VAL A 349 -18.68 -11.70 -12.67
N ARG A 350 -19.17 -12.79 -13.30
CA ARG A 350 -18.31 -13.78 -13.95
C ARG A 350 -17.57 -13.23 -15.16
N ALA A 351 -18.17 -12.29 -15.90
CA ALA A 351 -17.48 -11.63 -17.00
C ALA A 351 -16.32 -10.77 -16.47
N LEU A 352 -16.58 -9.94 -15.45
CA LEU A 352 -15.55 -9.13 -14.82
C LEU A 352 -14.38 -9.98 -14.28
N GLN A 353 -14.67 -11.11 -13.62
CA GLN A 353 -13.62 -12.02 -13.13
C GLN A 353 -12.76 -12.57 -14.26
N ARG A 354 -13.38 -13.04 -15.36
CA ARG A 354 -12.62 -13.57 -16.52
C ARG A 354 -11.78 -12.51 -17.21
N ASP A 355 -12.31 -11.29 -17.36
CA ASP A 355 -11.58 -10.18 -17.96
C ASP A 355 -10.38 -9.78 -17.07
N ALA A 356 -10.58 -9.77 -15.75
CA ALA A 356 -9.52 -9.53 -14.79
C ALA A 356 -8.44 -10.61 -14.83
N ASP A 357 -8.81 -11.89 -14.85
CA ASP A 357 -7.88 -13.02 -14.92
C ASP A 357 -7.04 -12.97 -16.20
N THR A 358 -7.67 -12.66 -17.33
CA THR A 358 -6.98 -12.55 -18.61
C THR A 358 -5.94 -11.42 -18.58
N ARG A 359 -6.35 -10.22 -18.21
CA ARG A 359 -5.44 -9.07 -18.16
C ARG A 359 -4.36 -9.20 -17.10
N LEU A 360 -4.68 -9.76 -15.93
CA LEU A 360 -3.67 -10.02 -14.90
C LEU A 360 -2.63 -11.03 -15.38
N THR A 361 -3.05 -12.07 -16.11
CA THR A 361 -2.13 -13.07 -16.67
C THR A 361 -1.16 -12.43 -17.67
N ASP A 362 -1.66 -11.58 -18.56
CA ASP A 362 -0.82 -10.84 -19.53
C ASP A 362 0.16 -9.93 -18.78
N TRP A 363 -0.33 -9.12 -17.84
CA TRP A 363 0.49 -8.22 -17.04
C TRP A 363 1.55 -8.95 -16.22
N VAL A 364 1.19 -10.04 -15.54
CA VAL A 364 2.12 -10.85 -14.74
C VAL A 364 3.23 -11.45 -15.61
N SER A 365 2.92 -11.91 -16.83
CA SER A 365 3.93 -12.48 -17.72
C SER A 365 5.01 -11.46 -18.11
N GLU A 366 4.69 -10.18 -18.13
CA GLU A 366 5.62 -9.09 -18.45
C GLU A 366 6.35 -8.52 -17.22
N HIS A 367 5.65 -8.37 -16.09
CA HIS A 367 6.12 -7.58 -14.93
C HIS A 367 6.56 -8.41 -13.73
N PHE A 368 6.17 -9.69 -13.62
CA PHE A 368 6.41 -10.49 -12.39
C PHE A 368 7.88 -10.55 -11.98
N ALA A 369 8.77 -10.60 -12.94
CA ALA A 369 10.20 -10.71 -12.68
C ALA A 369 10.81 -9.44 -12.02
N ASP A 370 10.13 -8.29 -12.10
CA ASP A 370 10.56 -7.03 -11.48
C ASP A 370 10.11 -6.90 -10.03
N LEU A 371 8.94 -7.49 -9.70
CA LEU A 371 8.31 -7.35 -8.38
C LEU A 371 9.21 -7.69 -7.18
N PRO A 372 10.06 -8.75 -7.24
CA PRO A 372 10.95 -9.10 -6.12
C PRO A 372 12.05 -8.07 -5.82
N SER A 373 12.29 -7.14 -6.73
CA SER A 373 13.33 -6.10 -6.58
C SER A 373 12.76 -4.77 -6.13
N LEU A 374 11.43 -4.63 -6.09
CA LEU A 374 10.77 -3.40 -5.68
C LEU A 374 10.93 -3.12 -4.17
N PRO A 375 11.05 -1.84 -3.76
CA PRO A 375 11.25 -1.50 -2.36
C PRO A 375 9.99 -1.75 -1.52
N ALA A 376 10.19 -2.32 -0.33
CA ALA A 376 9.11 -2.61 0.63
C ALA A 376 8.76 -1.44 1.56
N ALA A 377 9.44 -0.31 1.45
CA ALA A 377 9.32 0.81 2.41
C ALA A 377 7.91 1.41 2.52
N LYS A 378 7.12 1.34 1.45
CA LYS A 378 5.74 1.86 1.39
C LYS A 378 4.66 0.80 1.54
N GLY A 379 5.06 -0.43 1.76
CA GLY A 379 4.23 -1.60 1.85
C GLY A 379 4.82 -2.80 1.11
N PRO A 380 4.46 -4.01 1.49
CA PRO A 380 4.91 -5.22 0.81
C PRO A 380 4.39 -5.26 -0.62
N VAL A 381 5.28 -5.44 -1.60
CA VAL A 381 4.90 -5.71 -3.00
C VAL A 381 4.66 -7.20 -3.22
N MET A 382 5.48 -8.03 -2.58
CA MET A 382 5.34 -9.48 -2.57
C MET A 382 5.37 -10.03 -1.14
N VAL A 383 4.90 -11.24 -0.95
CA VAL A 383 4.82 -11.89 0.38
C VAL A 383 6.15 -11.94 1.12
N HIS A 384 7.29 -12.10 0.45
CA HIS A 384 8.62 -12.10 1.09
C HIS A 384 9.08 -10.71 1.57
N HIS A 385 8.41 -9.64 1.14
CA HIS A 385 8.67 -8.29 1.65
C HIS A 385 8.00 -8.04 3.01
N VAL A 386 6.99 -8.84 3.39
CA VAL A 386 6.22 -8.62 4.63
C VAL A 386 7.09 -8.59 5.88
N PRO A 387 8.00 -9.54 6.17
CA PRO A 387 8.80 -9.48 7.39
C PRO A 387 9.76 -8.29 7.39
N ARG A 388 10.28 -7.88 6.25
CA ARG A 388 11.13 -6.67 6.12
C ARG A 388 10.34 -5.40 6.42
N TYR A 389 9.11 -5.30 5.91
CA TYR A 389 8.20 -4.21 6.23
C TYR A 389 7.87 -4.14 7.73
N LEU A 390 7.58 -5.29 8.35
CA LEU A 390 7.35 -5.38 9.79
C LEU A 390 8.59 -4.98 10.62
N ALA A 391 9.79 -5.37 10.16
CA ALA A 391 11.04 -4.98 10.81
C ALA A 391 11.26 -3.46 10.74
N MET A 392 10.92 -2.83 9.61
CA MET A 392 10.97 -1.38 9.45
C MET A 392 9.94 -0.68 10.38
N ARG A 393 8.70 -1.17 10.45
CA ARG A 393 7.68 -0.64 11.37
C ARG A 393 8.14 -0.72 12.83
N ARG A 394 8.75 -1.84 13.21
CA ARG A 394 9.33 -2.00 14.55
C ARG A 394 10.46 -0.98 14.81
N GLY A 395 11.33 -0.74 13.85
CA GLY A 395 12.38 0.28 13.93
C GLY A 395 11.83 1.71 14.05
N ALA A 396 10.61 1.95 13.58
CA ALA A 396 9.90 3.22 13.66
C ALA A 396 9.11 3.43 14.99
N GLY A 397 9.15 2.45 15.91
CA GLY A 397 8.55 2.60 17.25
C GLY A 397 7.48 1.59 17.64
N GLU A 398 7.11 0.67 16.74
CA GLU A 398 6.16 -0.40 17.09
C GLU A 398 6.78 -1.38 18.09
N GLU A 399 6.30 -1.39 19.32
CA GLU A 399 6.89 -2.20 20.38
C GLU A 399 6.57 -3.68 20.28
N ARG A 400 5.36 -4.02 19.86
CA ARG A 400 4.86 -5.41 19.74
C ARG A 400 4.14 -5.60 18.41
N ILE A 401 4.47 -6.66 17.71
CA ILE A 401 3.90 -7.00 16.41
C ILE A 401 3.44 -8.46 16.42
N ALA A 402 2.26 -8.73 15.85
CA ALA A 402 1.77 -10.08 15.59
C ALA A 402 1.44 -10.22 14.10
N LEU A 403 2.04 -11.23 13.46
CA LEU A 403 1.71 -11.66 12.11
C LEU A 403 0.75 -12.87 12.20
N LEU A 404 -0.53 -12.65 11.89
CA LEU A 404 -1.54 -13.70 11.82
C LEU A 404 -1.73 -14.10 10.35
N VAL A 405 -1.51 -15.35 10.05
CA VAL A 405 -1.65 -15.92 8.71
C VAL A 405 -2.86 -16.85 8.70
N PHE A 406 -3.87 -16.49 7.93
CA PHE A 406 -5.03 -17.33 7.63
C PHE A 406 -4.79 -17.99 6.27
N ASP A 407 -4.35 -19.25 6.30
CA ASP A 407 -4.03 -19.99 5.08
C ASP A 407 -5.32 -20.33 4.31
N GLY A 408 -5.31 -20.17 2.99
CA GLY A 408 -6.47 -20.41 2.14
C GLY A 408 -7.58 -19.34 2.18
N LEU A 409 -7.43 -18.25 2.97
CA LEU A 409 -8.45 -17.20 3.07
C LEU A 409 -8.53 -16.37 1.78
N ALA A 410 -9.71 -16.37 1.14
CA ALA A 410 -9.96 -15.52 -0.02
C ALA A 410 -10.27 -14.07 0.37
N MET A 411 -10.07 -13.12 -0.56
CA MET A 411 -10.28 -11.70 -0.31
C MET A 411 -11.74 -11.37 0.06
N ASP A 412 -12.71 -12.00 -0.56
CA ASP A 412 -14.13 -11.83 -0.25
C ASP A 412 -14.49 -12.34 1.16
N GLN A 413 -13.87 -13.44 1.60
CA GLN A 413 -13.99 -13.95 2.96
C GLN A 413 -13.37 -13.00 4.00
N TRP A 414 -12.26 -12.34 3.65
CA TRP A 414 -11.69 -11.28 4.48
C TRP A 414 -12.70 -10.17 4.76
N PHE A 415 -13.46 -9.72 3.77
CA PHE A 415 -14.46 -8.68 3.98
C PHE A 415 -15.56 -9.10 4.96
N GLN A 416 -15.93 -10.36 5.02
CA GLN A 416 -16.84 -10.88 6.03
C GLN A 416 -16.21 -10.82 7.44
N ILE A 417 -14.95 -11.25 7.58
CA ILE A 417 -14.21 -11.16 8.85
C ILE A 417 -14.06 -9.71 9.29
N ARG A 418 -13.70 -8.81 8.36
CA ARG A 418 -13.56 -7.39 8.61
C ARG A 418 -14.84 -6.77 9.20
N GLU A 419 -16.00 -7.11 8.65
CA GLU A 419 -17.28 -6.63 9.16
C GLU A 419 -17.54 -7.09 10.60
N HIS A 420 -17.23 -8.35 10.86
CA HIS A 420 -17.36 -8.90 12.21
C HIS A 420 -16.40 -8.23 13.19
N LEU A 421 -15.14 -8.05 12.82
CA LEU A 421 -14.14 -7.34 13.63
C LEU A 421 -14.55 -5.90 13.91
N ALA A 422 -15.07 -5.19 12.92
CA ALA A 422 -15.56 -3.82 13.10
C ALA A 422 -16.75 -3.72 14.06
N ALA A 423 -17.55 -4.78 14.18
CA ALA A 423 -18.66 -4.84 15.14
C ALA A 423 -18.19 -5.21 16.56
N CYS A 424 -17.25 -6.17 16.69
CA CYS A 424 -16.79 -6.67 17.98
C CYS A 424 -15.65 -5.83 18.61
N ALA A 425 -14.86 -5.12 17.78
CA ALA A 425 -13.71 -4.34 18.20
C ALA A 425 -13.73 -2.94 17.53
N PRO A 426 -14.62 -2.04 17.93
CA PRO A 426 -14.82 -0.74 17.28
C PRO A 426 -13.59 0.17 17.35
N ASN A 427 -12.69 -0.04 18.30
CA ASN A 427 -11.44 0.72 18.47
C ASN A 427 -10.30 0.19 17.59
N LEU A 428 -10.49 -0.91 16.86
CA LEU A 428 -9.49 -1.46 15.97
C LEU A 428 -9.36 -0.58 14.72
N ILE A 429 -8.16 -0.06 14.50
CA ILE A 429 -7.82 0.66 13.27
C ILE A 429 -7.40 -0.38 12.24
N MET A 430 -8.09 -0.41 11.10
CA MET A 430 -7.81 -1.35 10.02
C MET A 430 -7.30 -0.60 8.80
N GLU A 431 -6.10 -0.96 8.36
CA GLU A 431 -5.53 -0.56 7.08
C GLU A 431 -5.45 -1.79 6.19
N GLU A 432 -5.91 -1.66 4.94
CA GLU A 432 -6.00 -2.78 4.00
C GLU A 432 -5.09 -2.56 2.81
N ASN A 433 -4.34 -3.58 2.47
CA ASN A 433 -3.50 -3.60 1.27
C ASN A 433 -3.48 -5.01 0.67
N ALA A 434 -2.97 -5.15 -0.54
CA ALA A 434 -2.71 -6.43 -1.18
C ALA A 434 -1.28 -6.49 -1.69
N CYS A 435 -0.69 -7.68 -1.70
CA CYS A 435 0.62 -7.94 -2.27
C CYS A 435 0.60 -9.24 -3.08
N PHE A 436 1.58 -9.39 -3.97
CA PHE A 436 1.67 -10.56 -4.84
C PHE A 436 2.26 -11.76 -4.09
N ALA A 437 1.72 -12.94 -4.37
CA ALA A 437 2.31 -14.21 -3.99
C ALA A 437 3.38 -14.65 -5.01
N TRP A 438 4.21 -15.63 -4.63
CA TRP A 438 5.05 -16.33 -5.58
C TRP A 438 4.21 -17.25 -6.47
N LEU A 439 4.55 -17.31 -7.75
CA LEU A 439 3.89 -18.21 -8.70
C LEU A 439 4.77 -19.47 -8.94
N PRO A 440 4.14 -20.66 -8.91
CA PRO A 440 2.75 -20.95 -8.55
C PRO A 440 2.46 -20.64 -7.07
N THR A 441 1.21 -20.32 -6.76
CA THR A 441 0.75 -19.96 -5.41
C THR A 441 0.65 -21.17 -4.48
N LEU A 442 1.78 -21.77 -4.15
CA LEU A 442 1.86 -22.91 -3.26
C LEU A 442 2.02 -22.46 -1.80
N THR A 443 1.27 -23.07 -0.90
CA THR A 443 1.31 -22.83 0.55
C THR A 443 2.74 -22.87 1.09
N SER A 444 3.50 -23.94 0.77
CA SER A 444 4.87 -24.13 1.26
C SER A 444 5.82 -23.02 0.80
N VAL A 445 5.68 -22.55 -0.43
CA VAL A 445 6.49 -21.46 -0.98
C VAL A 445 6.10 -20.13 -0.36
N SER A 446 4.81 -19.78 -0.40
CA SER A 446 4.30 -18.50 0.07
C SER A 446 4.54 -18.30 1.56
N ARG A 447 4.26 -19.31 2.39
CA ARG A 447 4.44 -19.21 3.84
C ARG A 447 5.91 -19.14 4.24
N GLN A 448 6.79 -19.96 3.64
CA GLN A 448 8.23 -19.83 3.94
C GLN A 448 8.77 -18.45 3.55
N ALA A 449 8.41 -17.92 2.38
CA ALA A 449 8.77 -16.59 1.97
C ALA A 449 8.23 -15.52 2.95
N LEU A 450 6.96 -15.65 3.37
CA LEU A 450 6.28 -14.76 4.30
C LEU A 450 6.93 -14.71 5.69
N PHE A 451 7.44 -15.86 6.19
CA PHE A 451 8.06 -15.91 7.51
C PHE A 451 9.58 -15.66 7.50
N SER A 452 10.25 -15.88 6.38
CA SER A 452 11.71 -15.74 6.30
C SER A 452 12.20 -14.44 5.66
N GLY A 453 11.37 -13.79 4.84
CA GLY A 453 11.82 -12.71 3.97
C GLY A 453 12.70 -13.16 2.79
N LEU A 454 12.83 -14.48 2.60
CA LEU A 454 13.66 -15.08 1.55
C LEU A 454 12.87 -15.31 0.26
N LYS A 455 13.57 -15.28 -0.86
CA LYS A 455 13.05 -15.68 -2.16
C LYS A 455 13.08 -17.23 -2.28
N PRO A 456 12.20 -17.87 -3.09
CA PRO A 456 12.14 -19.35 -3.17
C PRO A 456 13.46 -20.04 -3.48
N ARG A 457 14.32 -19.43 -4.30
CA ARG A 457 15.65 -19.94 -4.64
C ARG A 457 16.61 -19.99 -3.43
N GLU A 458 16.33 -19.27 -2.35
CA GLU A 458 17.17 -19.18 -1.15
C GLU A 458 16.80 -20.25 -0.10
N PHE A 459 15.72 -21.03 -0.35
CA PHE A 459 15.32 -22.18 0.48
C PHE A 459 14.97 -23.43 -0.33
N PRO A 460 15.77 -23.84 -1.32
CA PRO A 460 15.45 -24.95 -2.22
C PRO A 460 15.23 -26.27 -1.48
N ASP A 461 16.00 -26.55 -0.43
CA ASP A 461 15.96 -27.81 0.32
C ASP A 461 14.65 -27.99 1.13
N SER A 462 13.88 -26.94 1.32
CA SER A 462 12.64 -26.97 2.10
C SER A 462 11.42 -26.46 1.32
N ILE A 463 11.54 -26.22 0.03
CA ILE A 463 10.52 -25.57 -0.80
C ILE A 463 9.16 -26.31 -0.78
N GLU A 464 9.15 -27.61 -0.58
CA GLU A 464 7.95 -28.45 -0.58
C GLU A 464 7.29 -28.59 0.81
N THR A 465 7.87 -28.00 1.86
CA THR A 465 7.39 -28.20 3.24
C THR A 465 7.35 -26.92 4.06
N THR A 466 6.43 -26.83 5.00
CA THR A 466 6.34 -25.73 5.98
C THR A 466 7.09 -26.04 7.29
N SER A 467 7.88 -27.12 7.35
CA SER A 467 8.54 -27.57 8.59
C SER A 467 9.63 -26.59 9.08
N LYS A 468 10.23 -25.84 8.19
CA LYS A 468 11.30 -24.88 8.50
C LYS A 468 10.81 -23.50 8.94
N GLU A 469 9.51 -23.21 8.80
CA GLU A 469 8.95 -21.88 9.14
C GLU A 469 9.35 -21.38 10.54
N PRO A 470 9.26 -22.17 11.63
CA PRO A 470 9.62 -21.69 12.96
C PRO A 470 11.09 -21.25 13.06
N SER A 471 11.99 -22.00 12.41
CA SER A 471 13.42 -21.72 12.43
C SER A 471 13.77 -20.52 11.54
N LEU A 472 13.14 -20.40 10.38
CA LEU A 472 13.31 -19.27 9.47
C LEU A 472 12.79 -17.97 10.10
N TRP A 473 11.59 -18.01 10.71
CA TRP A 473 11.03 -16.90 11.47
C TRP A 473 11.95 -16.43 12.60
N ALA A 474 12.40 -17.37 13.43
CA ALA A 474 13.32 -17.04 14.54
C ALA A 474 14.64 -16.47 14.03
N ARG A 475 15.21 -17.03 12.96
CA ARG A 475 16.45 -16.55 12.35
C ARG A 475 16.30 -15.13 11.83
N PHE A 476 15.30 -14.84 11.02
CA PHE A 476 15.06 -13.50 10.46
C PHE A 476 15.00 -12.44 11.56
N TRP A 477 14.25 -12.70 12.64
CA TRP A 477 14.09 -11.73 13.70
C TRP A 477 15.29 -11.62 14.65
N GLN A 478 16.06 -12.68 14.81
CA GLN A 478 17.34 -12.60 15.52
C GLN A 478 18.36 -11.73 14.74
N GLU A 479 18.41 -11.85 13.43
CA GLU A 479 19.20 -11.00 12.55
C GLU A 479 18.72 -9.52 12.59
N ASN A 480 17.44 -9.29 12.90
CA ASN A 480 16.85 -7.97 13.12
C ASN A 480 16.80 -7.53 14.60
N GLY A 481 17.71 -8.05 15.44
CA GLY A 481 17.99 -7.56 16.78
C GLY A 481 17.09 -8.07 17.91
N LEU A 482 16.24 -9.06 17.67
CA LEU A 482 15.45 -9.70 18.73
C LEU A 482 16.16 -10.93 19.29
N ARG A 483 15.98 -11.17 20.60
CA ARG A 483 16.46 -12.38 21.25
C ARG A 483 15.40 -13.50 21.13
N LYS A 484 15.83 -14.74 21.07
CA LYS A 484 14.96 -15.90 20.92
C LYS A 484 13.74 -15.95 21.88
N PRO A 485 13.84 -15.58 23.18
CA PRO A 485 12.69 -15.54 24.08
C PRO A 485 11.68 -14.44 23.78
N GLU A 486 12.00 -13.48 22.93
CA GLU A 486 11.12 -12.37 22.53
C GLU A 486 10.29 -12.73 21.28
N ILE A 487 10.60 -13.87 20.65
CA ILE A 487 10.01 -14.33 19.39
C ILE A 487 9.11 -15.53 19.66
N PHE A 488 7.83 -15.39 19.36
CA PHE A 488 6.84 -16.45 19.46
C PHE A 488 6.45 -16.94 18.07
N TYR A 489 6.21 -18.26 17.96
CA TYR A 489 5.66 -18.86 16.75
C TYR A 489 4.72 -20.01 17.11
N ARG A 490 3.53 -20.01 16.52
CA ARG A 490 2.54 -21.09 16.64
C ARG A 490 1.86 -21.35 15.31
N LYS A 491 1.73 -22.61 14.92
CA LYS A 491 0.94 -23.03 13.75
C LYS A 491 -0.08 -24.09 14.12
N SER A 492 -0.96 -24.41 13.17
CA SER A 492 -1.97 -25.45 13.31
C SER A 492 -3.01 -25.15 14.37
N LEU A 493 -3.46 -23.89 14.42
CA LEU A 493 -4.63 -23.54 15.22
C LEU A 493 -5.89 -24.06 14.51
N LYS A 494 -6.45 -25.14 15.06
CA LYS A 494 -7.62 -25.87 14.49
C LYS A 494 -8.81 -25.93 15.44
N ARG A 495 -8.65 -25.53 16.72
CA ARG A 495 -9.67 -25.65 17.76
C ARG A 495 -9.70 -24.42 18.64
N THR A 496 -10.90 -24.04 19.05
CA THR A 496 -11.12 -22.88 19.93
C THR A 496 -10.38 -22.97 21.27
N GLY A 497 -10.26 -24.17 21.87
CA GLY A 497 -9.52 -24.35 23.14
C GLY A 497 -8.01 -24.05 23.06
N GLN A 498 -7.43 -23.94 21.84
CA GLN A 498 -6.05 -23.50 21.66
C GLN A 498 -5.90 -21.97 21.75
N LEU A 499 -7.01 -21.24 21.70
CA LEU A 499 -7.00 -19.76 21.77
C LEU A 499 -6.67 -19.26 23.18
N ASP A 500 -7.11 -19.96 24.23
CA ASP A 500 -6.78 -19.60 25.61
C ASP A 500 -5.28 -19.75 25.88
N GLU A 501 -4.69 -20.86 25.43
CA GLU A 501 -3.22 -21.09 25.51
C GLU A 501 -2.45 -20.00 24.73
N LEU A 502 -2.98 -19.59 23.58
CA LEU A 502 -2.39 -18.55 22.77
C LEU A 502 -2.48 -17.18 23.46
N ALA A 503 -3.64 -16.85 24.03
CA ALA A 503 -3.85 -15.60 24.77
C ALA A 503 -2.90 -15.50 25.96
N ASP A 504 -2.72 -16.59 26.72
CA ASP A 504 -1.78 -16.66 27.84
C ASP A 504 -0.34 -16.45 27.40
N ALA A 505 0.06 -17.07 26.28
CA ALA A 505 1.40 -16.89 25.72
C ALA A 505 1.63 -15.43 25.25
N LEU A 506 0.67 -14.85 24.55
CA LEU A 506 0.76 -13.47 24.03
C LEU A 506 0.66 -12.41 25.13
N SER A 507 0.07 -12.74 26.29
CA SER A 507 -0.01 -11.81 27.45
C SER A 507 1.36 -11.57 28.10
N GLN A 508 2.34 -12.46 27.85
CA GLN A 508 3.68 -12.33 28.43
C GLN A 508 4.39 -11.05 27.93
N PRO A 509 4.85 -10.16 28.83
CA PRO A 509 5.54 -8.91 28.44
C PRO A 509 6.85 -9.13 27.67
N SER A 510 7.46 -10.31 27.83
CA SER A 510 8.69 -10.69 27.12
C SER A 510 8.49 -10.90 25.63
N ILE A 511 7.29 -11.27 25.18
CA ILE A 511 7.00 -11.51 23.77
C ILE A 511 6.82 -10.18 23.06
N LYS A 512 7.72 -9.88 22.14
CA LYS A 512 7.72 -8.68 21.30
C LYS A 512 7.17 -8.96 19.91
N LEU A 513 7.30 -10.20 19.48
CA LEU A 513 6.91 -10.62 18.14
C LEU A 513 6.24 -11.98 18.14
N ALA A 514 5.12 -12.09 17.46
CA ALA A 514 4.38 -13.34 17.30
C ALA A 514 4.12 -13.65 15.81
N GLY A 515 4.43 -14.88 15.41
CA GLY A 515 4.00 -15.49 14.14
C GLY A 515 2.97 -16.58 14.41
N ILE A 516 1.79 -16.45 13.84
CA ILE A 516 0.65 -17.33 14.14
C ILE A 516 0.01 -17.78 12.83
N VAL A 517 -0.18 -19.09 12.68
CA VAL A 517 -0.85 -19.66 11.50
C VAL A 517 -2.15 -20.35 11.91
N VAL A 518 -3.21 -19.95 11.25
CA VAL A 518 -4.57 -20.47 11.41
C VAL A 518 -4.91 -21.32 10.20
N ASP A 519 -5.04 -22.63 10.39
CA ASP A 519 -5.32 -23.63 9.34
C ASP A 519 -6.82 -24.04 9.35
N MET A 520 -7.72 -23.19 9.87
CA MET A 520 -9.14 -23.52 10.01
C MET A 520 -9.96 -23.33 8.72
N ILE A 521 -9.39 -22.65 7.74
CA ILE A 521 -10.08 -22.26 6.50
C ILE A 521 -9.70 -23.19 5.35
N ASP A 522 -8.51 -23.79 5.42
CA ASP A 522 -7.94 -24.70 4.43
C ASP A 522 -8.60 -26.09 4.42
#